data_a2e4d5cc8a82f49b1afc46882c2ad7e1
#
_entry.id   a2e4d5cc8a82f49b1afc46882c2ad7e1
#
_cell.length_a   1.000
_cell.length_b   1.000
_cell.length_c   1.000
_cell.angle_alpha   90.00
_cell.angle_beta   90.00
_cell.angle_gamma   90.00
#
_symmetry.space_group_name_H-M   'P 1'
#
loop_
_entity.id
_entity.type
_entity.pdbx_description
1 polymer ?
#
loop_
_entity_poly.entity_id
_entity_poly.type
_entity_poly.pdbx_seq_one_letter_code
_entity_poly.pdbx_strand_id
1 'polypeptide(L)'
;MLAFDLFEPYGFQFFQRGIIVATIAGALCGLLGVFVVLRGMSYIGHGLSHAVFGGAAASAVIGINFFIGAGIWGIISGVLIARVARRRVLGADAAIGVVTTASFALGLALMNRYGQASKSIEAVLFGSVLGVKVADIIAVSLVAVFALAVIVVWYRKLLFSTFDPDVALVSGVNVSVVEVVLLSLLSLTILVTMRVIGTLLISALLVIPAAAARMTTNSFSKLLWISPLIGAVTCFIGMNLSYHLDTSASATIILLDALVFIVVYTVAGTRNRMKMASLGHV
;
A
#
# COMPACT_ATOMS: atom_id res chain seq x y z
N MET A 1 12.21 -37.37 -8.90
CA MET A 1 11.50 -37.00 -7.66
C MET A 1 12.31 -35.86 -7.05
N LEU A 2 11.99 -34.59 -7.39
CA LEU A 2 12.67 -33.42 -6.83
C LEU A 2 12.29 -33.41 -5.34
N ALA A 3 13.25 -33.58 -4.45
CA ALA A 3 13.04 -33.35 -3.03
C ALA A 3 12.70 -31.88 -2.86
N PHE A 4 11.48 -31.59 -2.52
CA PHE A 4 11.03 -30.22 -2.20
C PHE A 4 11.69 -29.86 -0.87
N ASP A 5 12.85 -29.23 -0.93
CA ASP A 5 13.50 -28.68 0.26
C ASP A 5 12.91 -27.29 0.53
N LEU A 6 11.96 -27.23 1.45
CA LEU A 6 11.29 -26.02 1.88
C LEU A 6 12.26 -24.97 2.44
N PHE A 7 13.45 -25.36 2.85
CA PHE A 7 14.46 -24.48 3.46
C PHE A 7 15.54 -24.03 2.49
N GLU A 8 15.61 -24.60 1.28
CA GLU A 8 16.60 -24.23 0.26
C GLU A 8 16.69 -22.72 0.01
N PRO A 9 15.56 -21.96 -0.17
CA PRO A 9 15.63 -20.54 -0.47
C PRO A 9 16.28 -19.71 0.64
N TYR A 10 16.22 -20.18 1.87
CA TYR A 10 16.80 -19.47 3.02
C TYR A 10 18.35 -19.55 3.07
N GLY A 11 18.97 -20.36 2.25
CA GLY A 11 20.41 -20.34 2.02
C GLY A 11 20.90 -19.11 1.24
N PHE A 12 20.00 -18.42 0.51
CA PHE A 12 20.35 -17.29 -0.32
C PHE A 12 20.09 -15.96 0.38
N GLN A 13 21.10 -15.09 0.47
CA GLN A 13 20.99 -13.80 1.13
C GLN A 13 19.95 -12.86 0.48
N PHE A 14 19.80 -12.91 -0.85
CA PHE A 14 18.79 -12.11 -1.54
C PHE A 14 17.38 -12.49 -1.14
N PHE A 15 17.13 -13.81 -0.97
CA PHE A 15 15.82 -14.31 -0.56
C PHE A 15 15.50 -13.92 0.89
N GLN A 16 16.47 -14.11 1.82
CA GLN A 16 16.30 -13.70 3.22
C GLN A 16 15.96 -12.22 3.34
N ARG A 17 16.68 -11.35 2.62
CA ARG A 17 16.41 -9.90 2.61
C ARG A 17 15.08 -9.58 1.95
N GLY A 18 14.78 -10.22 0.84
CA GLY A 18 13.52 -10.05 0.11
C GLY A 18 12.30 -10.41 0.94
N ILE A 19 12.31 -11.56 1.60
CA ILE A 19 11.18 -12.02 2.43
C ILE A 19 10.96 -11.13 3.65
N ILE A 20 12.03 -10.64 4.29
CA ILE A 20 11.93 -9.71 5.41
C ILE A 20 11.26 -8.41 4.95
N VAL A 21 11.75 -7.80 3.86
CA VAL A 21 11.18 -6.55 3.36
C VAL A 21 9.76 -6.75 2.88
N ALA A 22 9.46 -7.81 2.14
CA ALA A 22 8.12 -8.09 1.65
C ALA A 22 7.11 -8.28 2.80
N THR A 23 7.50 -9.01 3.84
CA THR A 23 6.66 -9.24 5.03
C THR A 23 6.38 -7.96 5.79
N ILE A 24 7.40 -7.12 6.04
CA ILE A 24 7.23 -5.82 6.71
C ILE A 24 6.39 -4.88 5.84
N ALA A 25 6.65 -4.84 4.53
CA ALA A 25 5.89 -4.03 3.59
C ALA A 25 4.43 -4.48 3.51
N GLY A 26 4.15 -5.78 3.51
CA GLY A 26 2.80 -6.34 3.57
C GLY A 26 2.05 -5.93 4.84
N ALA A 27 2.71 -6.01 5.99
CA ALA A 27 2.15 -5.53 7.26
C ALA A 27 1.87 -4.03 7.22
N LEU A 28 2.81 -3.23 6.74
CA LEU A 28 2.69 -1.77 6.66
C LEU A 28 1.59 -1.34 5.68
N CYS A 29 1.54 -1.94 4.49
CA CYS A 29 0.49 -1.69 3.52
C CYS A 29 -0.88 -2.12 4.05
N GLY A 30 -0.99 -3.29 4.70
CA GLY A 30 -2.21 -3.74 5.34
C GLY A 30 -2.68 -2.79 6.45
N LEU A 31 -1.76 -2.24 7.25
CA LEU A 31 -2.07 -1.27 8.32
C LEU A 31 -2.64 0.04 7.76
N LEU A 32 -1.98 0.62 6.78
CA LEU A 32 -2.44 1.86 6.13
C LEU A 32 -3.67 1.62 5.24
N GLY A 33 -3.77 0.42 4.67
CA GLY A 33 -4.89 -0.03 3.87
C GLY A 33 -6.23 0.02 4.60
N VAL A 34 -6.24 -0.15 5.93
CA VAL A 34 -7.46 0.01 6.74
C VAL A 34 -8.07 1.41 6.54
N PHE A 35 -7.24 2.45 6.56
CA PHE A 35 -7.70 3.82 6.35
C PHE A 35 -8.10 4.06 4.90
N VAL A 36 -7.36 3.48 3.95
CA VAL A 36 -7.65 3.55 2.51
C VAL A 36 -9.04 2.99 2.21
N VAL A 37 -9.33 1.79 2.69
CA VAL A 37 -10.61 1.10 2.45
C VAL A 37 -11.76 1.79 3.18
N LEU A 38 -11.57 2.18 4.45
CA LEU A 38 -12.63 2.83 5.24
C LEU A 38 -12.99 4.23 4.72
N ARG A 39 -12.06 4.92 4.09
CA ARG A 39 -12.29 6.25 3.46
C ARG A 39 -12.74 6.18 2.00
N GLY A 40 -12.88 4.98 1.43
CA GLY A 40 -13.27 4.80 0.02
C GLY A 40 -12.23 5.30 -0.98
N MET A 41 -10.93 5.30 -0.63
CA MET A 41 -9.83 5.75 -1.47
C MET A 41 -9.07 4.58 -2.11
N SER A 42 -9.78 3.56 -2.60
CA SER A 42 -9.14 2.31 -3.07
C SER A 42 -8.16 2.51 -4.23
N TYR A 43 -8.31 3.57 -5.01
CA TYR A 43 -7.40 3.93 -6.10
C TYR A 43 -6.12 4.65 -5.65
N ILE A 44 -6.01 5.07 -4.38
CA ILE A 44 -4.89 5.91 -3.90
C ILE A 44 -3.54 5.20 -4.03
N GLY A 45 -3.49 3.90 -3.76
CA GLY A 45 -2.26 3.11 -3.85
C GLY A 45 -1.67 3.13 -5.26
N HIS A 46 -2.50 2.86 -6.25
CA HIS A 46 -2.11 2.89 -7.66
C HIS A 46 -1.74 4.30 -8.13
N GLY A 47 -2.61 5.25 -7.87
CA GLY A 47 -2.40 6.64 -8.28
C GLY A 47 -1.15 7.25 -7.67
N LEU A 48 -0.98 7.14 -6.35
CA LEU A 48 0.15 7.74 -5.65
C LEU A 48 1.48 7.10 -6.04
N SER A 49 1.50 5.80 -6.39
CA SER A 49 2.68 5.14 -6.95
C SER A 49 3.11 5.77 -8.27
N HIS A 50 2.17 6.10 -9.14
CA HIS A 50 2.47 6.83 -10.39
C HIS A 50 2.95 8.25 -10.14
N ALA A 51 2.39 8.95 -9.14
CA ALA A 51 2.85 10.28 -8.78
C ALA A 51 4.29 10.26 -8.24
N VAL A 52 4.61 9.33 -7.34
CA VAL A 52 5.97 9.12 -6.82
C VAL A 52 6.95 8.81 -7.95
N PHE A 53 6.56 7.97 -8.91
CA PHE A 53 7.35 7.71 -10.11
C PHE A 53 7.60 8.97 -10.93
N GLY A 54 6.59 9.83 -11.12
CA GLY A 54 6.74 11.11 -11.83
C GLY A 54 7.80 12.00 -11.18
N GLY A 55 7.80 12.09 -9.85
CA GLY A 55 8.83 12.81 -9.09
C GLY A 55 10.23 12.20 -9.19
N ALA A 56 10.29 10.86 -9.19
CA ALA A 56 11.53 10.12 -9.41
C ALA A 56 12.14 10.41 -10.78
N ALA A 57 11.30 10.42 -11.82
CA ALA A 57 11.68 10.75 -13.19
C ALA A 57 12.19 12.18 -13.31
N ALA A 58 11.49 13.15 -12.73
CA ALA A 58 11.91 14.55 -12.70
C ALA A 58 13.27 14.71 -12.00
N SER A 59 13.49 14.00 -10.88
CA SER A 59 14.75 14.03 -10.14
C SER A 59 15.94 13.51 -10.95
N ALA A 60 15.72 12.44 -11.71
CA ALA A 60 16.74 11.87 -12.59
C ALA A 60 17.18 12.87 -13.67
N VAL A 61 16.25 13.69 -14.17
CA VAL A 61 16.56 14.73 -15.17
C VAL A 61 17.32 15.91 -14.56
N ILE A 62 16.96 16.34 -13.33
CA ILE A 62 17.55 17.49 -12.65
C ILE A 62 18.88 17.12 -11.96
N GLY A 63 19.23 15.82 -11.89
CA GLY A 63 20.44 15.34 -11.22
C GLY A 63 20.34 15.29 -9.68
N ILE A 64 19.14 15.31 -9.13
CA ILE A 64 18.88 15.19 -7.69
C ILE A 64 18.72 13.70 -7.32
N ASN A 65 19.00 13.38 -6.05
CA ASN A 65 18.79 12.03 -5.54
C ASN A 65 17.36 11.56 -5.78
N PHE A 66 17.24 10.38 -6.40
CA PHE A 66 15.96 9.73 -6.75
C PHE A 66 14.95 9.69 -5.59
N PHE A 67 15.41 9.31 -4.39
CA PHE A 67 14.52 9.18 -3.23
C PHE A 67 14.04 10.53 -2.69
N ILE A 68 14.90 11.55 -2.74
CA ILE A 68 14.53 12.90 -2.26
C ILE A 68 13.44 13.48 -3.15
N GLY A 69 13.63 13.48 -4.45
CA GLY A 69 12.65 14.07 -5.33
C GLY A 69 11.35 13.28 -5.44
N ALA A 70 11.43 11.94 -5.48
CA ALA A 70 10.26 11.09 -5.45
C ALA A 70 9.46 11.27 -4.15
N GLY A 71 10.13 11.39 -3.01
CA GLY A 71 9.50 11.63 -1.71
C GLY A 71 8.82 12.99 -1.63
N ILE A 72 9.52 14.07 -2.00
CA ILE A 72 8.96 15.43 -2.02
C ILE A 72 7.75 15.48 -2.94
N TRP A 73 7.88 14.96 -4.16
CA TRP A 73 6.79 14.98 -5.14
C TRP A 73 5.59 14.13 -4.72
N GLY A 74 5.84 12.96 -4.10
CA GLY A 74 4.79 12.12 -3.54
C GLY A 74 4.01 12.83 -2.44
N ILE A 75 4.69 13.54 -1.53
CA ILE A 75 4.04 14.34 -0.47
C ILE A 75 3.24 15.50 -1.09
N ILE A 76 3.82 16.22 -2.04
CA ILE A 76 3.13 17.32 -2.76
C ILE A 76 1.86 16.78 -3.43
N SER A 77 1.96 15.66 -4.13
CA SER A 77 0.81 15.01 -4.78
C SER A 77 -0.25 14.60 -3.77
N GLY A 78 0.13 14.02 -2.63
CA GLY A 78 -0.77 13.72 -1.53
C GLY A 78 -1.50 14.94 -0.99
N VAL A 79 -0.79 16.05 -0.77
CA VAL A 79 -1.37 17.32 -0.32
C VAL A 79 -2.33 17.90 -1.37
N LEU A 80 -1.98 17.82 -2.66
CA LEU A 80 -2.84 18.26 -3.75
C LEU A 80 -4.13 17.44 -3.83
N ILE A 81 -4.01 16.10 -3.71
CA ILE A 81 -5.17 15.19 -3.65
C ILE A 81 -6.09 15.60 -2.50
N ALA A 82 -5.54 15.76 -1.29
CA ALA A 82 -6.30 16.19 -0.12
C ALA A 82 -7.05 17.51 -0.35
N ARG A 83 -6.41 18.49 -0.98
CA ARG A 83 -7.03 19.80 -1.27
C ARG A 83 -8.10 19.72 -2.33
N VAL A 84 -7.89 18.96 -3.40
CA VAL A 84 -8.85 18.81 -4.51
C VAL A 84 -10.07 18.03 -4.06
N ALA A 85 -9.87 16.89 -3.37
CA ALA A 85 -10.94 16.04 -2.85
C ALA A 85 -11.90 16.80 -1.91
N ARG A 86 -11.40 17.77 -1.13
CA ARG A 86 -12.21 18.57 -0.20
C ARG A 86 -13.22 19.49 -0.88
N ARG A 87 -12.99 19.87 -2.12
CA ARG A 87 -13.90 20.78 -2.83
C ARG A 87 -15.25 20.16 -3.17
N ARG A 88 -15.62 19.01 -2.61
CA ARG A 88 -16.91 18.28 -2.73
C ARG A 88 -17.53 18.21 -4.16
N VAL A 89 -16.95 18.95 -5.12
CA VAL A 89 -17.36 18.96 -6.54
C VAL A 89 -16.85 17.69 -7.25
N LEU A 90 -15.67 17.22 -6.81
CA LEU A 90 -15.05 16.01 -7.33
C LEU A 90 -14.94 14.99 -6.20
N GLY A 91 -15.35 13.76 -6.45
CA GLY A 91 -15.11 12.67 -5.50
C GLY A 91 -13.61 12.42 -5.30
N ALA A 92 -13.25 11.74 -4.18
CA ALA A 92 -11.85 11.45 -3.85
C ALA A 92 -11.13 10.70 -4.99
N ASP A 93 -11.78 9.74 -5.62
CA ASP A 93 -11.20 8.95 -6.71
C ASP A 93 -10.91 9.80 -7.96
N ALA A 94 -11.77 10.76 -8.30
CA ALA A 94 -11.51 11.68 -9.41
C ALA A 94 -10.33 12.61 -9.12
N ALA A 95 -10.22 13.11 -7.89
CA ALA A 95 -9.09 13.94 -7.46
C ALA A 95 -7.76 13.16 -7.53
N ILE A 96 -7.78 11.90 -7.06
CA ILE A 96 -6.65 10.98 -7.16
C ILE A 96 -6.27 10.80 -8.63
N GLY A 97 -7.22 10.43 -9.50
CA GLY A 97 -6.98 10.17 -10.91
C GLY A 97 -6.33 11.35 -11.62
N VAL A 98 -6.88 12.55 -11.47
CA VAL A 98 -6.36 13.76 -12.14
C VAL A 98 -4.94 14.11 -11.68
N VAL A 99 -4.71 14.19 -10.37
CA VAL A 99 -3.41 14.60 -9.83
C VAL A 99 -2.32 13.59 -10.18
N THR A 100 -2.63 12.30 -10.06
CA THR A 100 -1.63 11.24 -10.26
C THR A 100 -1.32 11.02 -11.74
N THR A 101 -2.33 11.06 -12.62
CA THR A 101 -2.12 10.95 -14.06
C THR A 101 -1.33 12.14 -14.59
N ALA A 102 -1.64 13.38 -14.15
CA ALA A 102 -0.87 14.55 -14.52
C ALA A 102 0.58 14.46 -14.05
N SER A 103 0.81 13.99 -12.82
CA SER A 103 2.16 13.80 -12.26
C SER A 103 2.95 12.75 -13.03
N PHE A 104 2.33 11.63 -13.39
CA PHE A 104 2.96 10.58 -14.20
C PHE A 104 3.30 11.08 -15.59
N ALA A 105 2.35 11.75 -16.26
CA ALA A 105 2.55 12.30 -17.60
C ALA A 105 3.69 13.34 -17.62
N LEU A 106 3.76 14.20 -16.58
CA LEU A 106 4.87 15.14 -16.44
C LEU A 106 6.21 14.43 -16.32
N GLY A 107 6.30 13.41 -15.46
CA GLY A 107 7.50 12.61 -15.30
C GLY A 107 7.94 11.94 -16.60
N LEU A 108 6.99 11.34 -17.33
CA LEU A 108 7.25 10.68 -18.60
C LEU A 108 7.72 11.69 -19.66
N ALA A 109 7.06 12.86 -19.75
CA ALA A 109 7.43 13.92 -20.68
C ALA A 109 8.86 14.44 -20.42
N LEU A 110 9.23 14.64 -19.14
CA LEU A 110 10.58 15.04 -18.77
C LEU A 110 11.62 13.96 -19.11
N MET A 111 11.33 12.69 -18.85
CA MET A 111 12.22 11.58 -19.23
C MET A 111 12.40 11.48 -20.73
N ASN A 112 11.33 11.62 -21.51
CA ASN A 112 11.42 11.56 -22.97
C ASN A 112 12.21 12.74 -23.55
N ARG A 113 12.11 13.92 -22.96
CA ARG A 113 12.75 15.13 -23.48
C ARG A 113 14.21 15.27 -23.06
N TYR A 114 14.55 14.86 -21.85
CA TYR A 114 15.86 15.16 -21.21
C TYR A 114 16.54 13.92 -20.63
N GLY A 115 15.84 12.80 -20.45
CA GLY A 115 16.38 11.59 -19.84
C GLY A 115 17.25 10.79 -20.81
N GLN A 116 18.38 10.30 -20.34
CA GLN A 116 19.07 9.20 -21.00
C GLN A 116 18.31 7.92 -20.68
N ALA A 117 17.74 7.29 -21.67
CA ALA A 117 16.87 6.10 -21.57
C ALA A 117 17.62 4.87 -21.06
N SER A 118 17.86 4.74 -19.76
CA SER A 118 18.63 3.60 -19.26
C SER A 118 18.14 2.90 -17.99
N LYS A 119 17.00 3.27 -17.43
CA LYS A 119 16.43 2.44 -16.34
C LYS A 119 15.03 2.00 -16.74
N SER A 120 14.88 0.69 -16.92
CA SER A 120 13.63 0.09 -17.34
C SER A 120 12.49 0.48 -16.39
N ILE A 121 11.48 1.13 -16.92
CA ILE A 121 10.21 1.44 -16.23
C ILE A 121 9.64 0.15 -15.62
N GLU A 122 9.84 -0.98 -16.29
CA GLU A 122 9.45 -2.31 -15.85
C GLU A 122 9.99 -2.67 -14.44
N ALA A 123 11.27 -2.36 -14.16
CA ALA A 123 11.86 -2.65 -12.85
C ALA A 123 11.19 -1.88 -11.70
N VAL A 124 10.62 -0.70 -11.97
CA VAL A 124 9.87 0.08 -10.98
C VAL A 124 8.45 -0.45 -10.83
N LEU A 125 7.83 -0.91 -11.91
CA LEU A 125 6.47 -1.45 -11.90
C LEU A 125 6.38 -2.80 -11.18
N PHE A 126 7.30 -3.71 -11.49
CA PHE A 126 7.28 -5.08 -10.97
C PHE A 126 8.13 -5.27 -9.70
N GLY A 127 8.99 -4.31 -9.40
CA GLY A 127 9.97 -4.43 -8.30
C GLY A 127 11.10 -5.42 -8.63
N SER A 128 12.07 -5.49 -7.73
CA SER A 128 13.17 -6.47 -7.85
C SER A 128 13.59 -6.96 -6.47
N VAL A 129 13.15 -8.16 -6.14
CA VAL A 129 13.54 -8.84 -4.89
C VAL A 129 15.02 -9.18 -4.88
N LEU A 130 15.61 -9.45 -6.06
CA LEU A 130 17.02 -9.82 -6.20
C LEU A 130 18.01 -8.70 -5.80
N GLY A 131 17.57 -7.43 -5.90
CA GLY A 131 18.40 -6.24 -5.64
C GLY A 131 18.28 -5.66 -4.24
N VAL A 132 17.66 -6.35 -3.29
CA VAL A 132 17.39 -5.83 -1.94
C VAL A 132 18.66 -5.69 -1.13
N LYS A 133 18.93 -4.47 -0.68
CA LYS A 133 20.06 -4.11 0.18
C LYS A 133 19.61 -4.01 1.65
N VAL A 134 20.57 -4.12 2.57
CA VAL A 134 20.30 -3.89 4.00
C VAL A 134 19.70 -2.50 4.26
N ALA A 135 20.12 -1.50 3.48
CA ALA A 135 19.57 -0.15 3.57
C ALA A 135 18.05 -0.11 3.26
N ASP A 136 17.56 -0.96 2.34
CA ASP A 136 16.13 -1.04 2.04
C ASP A 136 15.34 -1.66 3.21
N ILE A 137 15.91 -2.68 3.89
CA ILE A 137 15.32 -3.27 5.10
C ILE A 137 15.20 -2.21 6.20
N ILE A 138 16.28 -1.45 6.44
CA ILE A 138 16.29 -0.39 7.45
C ILE A 138 15.26 0.69 7.10
N ALA A 139 15.21 1.14 5.86
CA ALA A 139 14.29 2.17 5.41
C ALA A 139 12.82 1.75 5.60
N VAL A 140 12.46 0.54 5.16
CA VAL A 140 11.08 0.02 5.29
C VAL A 140 10.72 -0.16 6.77
N SER A 141 11.65 -0.70 7.58
CA SER A 141 11.42 -0.89 9.02
C SER A 141 11.24 0.44 9.77
N LEU A 142 12.05 1.46 9.46
CA LEU A 142 11.91 2.78 10.06
C LEU A 142 10.56 3.43 9.71
N VAL A 143 10.16 3.33 8.43
CA VAL A 143 8.84 3.85 8.00
C VAL A 143 7.70 3.07 8.66
N ALA A 144 7.82 1.76 8.81
CA ALA A 144 6.80 0.94 9.48
C ALA A 144 6.65 1.33 10.95
N VAL A 145 7.76 1.49 11.68
CA VAL A 145 7.75 1.94 13.08
C VAL A 145 7.20 3.36 13.19
N PHE A 146 7.60 4.26 12.30
CA PHE A 146 7.11 5.63 12.27
C PHE A 146 5.59 5.68 11.99
N ALA A 147 5.11 4.93 11.00
CA ALA A 147 3.68 4.85 10.71
C ALA A 147 2.88 4.28 11.89
N LEU A 148 3.37 3.22 12.52
CA LEU A 148 2.75 2.65 13.71
C LEU A 148 2.70 3.68 14.86
N ALA A 149 3.80 4.39 15.11
CA ALA A 149 3.86 5.42 16.16
C ALA A 149 2.84 6.54 15.89
N VAL A 150 2.75 7.04 14.65
CA VAL A 150 1.76 8.06 14.27
C VAL A 150 0.34 7.53 14.46
N ILE A 151 0.04 6.30 14.05
CA ILE A 151 -1.29 5.70 14.20
C ILE A 151 -1.66 5.55 15.68
N VAL A 152 -0.73 5.12 16.54
CA VAL A 152 -0.96 4.97 17.98
C VAL A 152 -1.20 6.32 18.64
N VAL A 153 -0.33 7.31 18.37
CA VAL A 153 -0.44 8.66 18.98
C VAL A 153 -1.69 9.39 18.49
N TRP A 154 -2.04 9.23 17.22
CA TRP A 154 -3.18 9.90 16.60
C TRP A 154 -4.42 9.02 16.49
N TYR A 155 -4.47 7.91 17.19
CA TYR A 155 -5.54 6.90 17.10
C TYR A 155 -6.94 7.51 17.13
N ARG A 156 -7.25 8.35 18.14
CA ARG A 156 -8.55 9.01 18.27
C ARG A 156 -8.84 9.97 17.11
N LYS A 157 -7.84 10.78 16.72
CA LYS A 157 -8.00 11.74 15.61
C LYS A 157 -8.25 11.02 14.29
N LEU A 158 -7.51 9.95 14.03
CA LEU A 158 -7.67 9.09 12.85
C LEU A 158 -9.03 8.38 12.86
N LEU A 159 -9.46 7.87 14.00
CA LEU A 159 -10.76 7.23 14.16
C LEU A 159 -11.90 8.20 13.81
N PHE A 160 -11.99 9.35 14.49
CA PHE A 160 -13.06 10.31 14.27
C PHE A 160 -13.04 10.85 12.83
N SER A 161 -11.87 11.25 12.31
CA SER A 161 -11.78 11.77 10.93
C SER A 161 -12.08 10.74 9.84
N THR A 162 -12.01 9.44 10.16
CA THR A 162 -12.31 8.37 9.21
C THR A 162 -13.80 8.03 9.16
N PHE A 163 -14.48 8.02 10.32
CA PHE A 163 -15.89 7.61 10.38
C PHE A 163 -16.85 8.79 10.27
N ASP A 164 -16.52 9.94 10.86
CA ASP A 164 -17.36 11.12 10.84
C ASP A 164 -16.51 12.40 10.87
N PRO A 165 -16.14 12.93 9.68
CA PRO A 165 -15.34 14.15 9.57
C PRO A 165 -16.04 15.38 10.18
N ASP A 166 -17.37 15.45 10.16
CA ASP A 166 -18.11 16.60 10.68
C ASP A 166 -18.09 16.60 12.22
N VAL A 167 -18.30 15.44 12.84
CA VAL A 167 -18.12 15.25 14.29
C VAL A 167 -16.66 15.48 14.70
N ALA A 168 -15.70 15.07 13.91
CA ALA A 168 -14.28 15.33 14.15
C ALA A 168 -13.99 16.84 14.23
N LEU A 169 -14.54 17.63 13.30
CA LEU A 169 -14.38 19.09 13.28
C LEU A 169 -14.96 19.76 14.53
N VAL A 170 -16.19 19.39 14.93
CA VAL A 170 -16.83 19.93 16.14
C VAL A 170 -16.06 19.54 17.40
N SER A 171 -15.41 18.36 17.38
CA SER A 171 -14.55 17.86 18.49
C SER A 171 -13.15 18.50 18.50
N GLY A 172 -12.89 19.53 17.67
CA GLY A 172 -11.61 20.24 17.61
C GLY A 172 -10.50 19.51 16.85
N VAL A 173 -10.83 18.45 16.11
CA VAL A 173 -9.86 17.73 15.27
C VAL A 173 -9.72 18.43 13.93
N ASN A 174 -8.52 18.87 13.60
CA ASN A 174 -8.23 19.40 12.27
C ASN A 174 -8.13 18.27 11.25
N VAL A 175 -9.28 17.96 10.61
CA VAL A 175 -9.39 16.88 9.61
C VAL A 175 -8.39 17.07 8.45
N SER A 176 -8.08 18.34 8.08
CA SER A 176 -7.06 18.66 7.08
C SER A 176 -5.71 18.10 7.40
N VAL A 177 -5.26 18.33 8.62
CA VAL A 177 -3.93 17.91 9.05
C VAL A 177 -3.88 16.38 9.13
N VAL A 178 -4.95 15.75 9.63
CA VAL A 178 -5.02 14.27 9.69
C VAL A 178 -4.93 13.65 8.30
N GLU A 179 -5.61 14.23 7.32
CA GLU A 179 -5.61 13.77 5.93
C GLU A 179 -4.23 13.93 5.27
N VAL A 180 -3.61 15.09 5.43
CA VAL A 180 -2.24 15.34 4.93
C VAL A 180 -1.24 14.38 5.55
N VAL A 181 -1.32 14.13 6.86
CA VAL A 181 -0.45 13.17 7.54
C VAL A 181 -0.65 11.76 7.00
N LEU A 182 -1.90 11.30 6.83
CA LEU A 182 -2.19 9.99 6.30
C LEU A 182 -1.66 9.82 4.87
N LEU A 183 -1.91 10.79 3.99
CA LEU A 183 -1.43 10.74 2.61
C LEU A 183 0.10 10.85 2.52
N SER A 184 0.73 11.59 3.43
CA SER A 184 2.20 11.63 3.54
C SER A 184 2.77 10.30 3.98
N LEU A 185 2.15 9.61 4.94
CA LEU A 185 2.53 8.25 5.35
C LEU A 185 2.39 7.25 4.20
N LEU A 186 1.29 7.34 3.44
CA LEU A 186 1.09 6.51 2.25
C LEU A 186 2.19 6.78 1.19
N SER A 187 2.48 8.05 0.90
CA SER A 187 3.54 8.43 -0.04
C SER A 187 4.90 7.89 0.38
N LEU A 188 5.23 8.02 1.66
CA LEU A 188 6.50 7.54 2.22
C LEU A 188 6.58 6.00 2.17
N THR A 189 5.48 5.32 2.49
CA THR A 189 5.38 3.86 2.39
C THR A 189 5.61 3.39 0.96
N ILE A 190 4.92 3.98 0.00
CA ILE A 190 5.07 3.66 -1.42
C ILE A 190 6.52 3.89 -1.86
N LEU A 191 7.12 5.02 -1.49
CA LEU A 191 8.48 5.37 -1.86
C LEU A 191 9.50 4.31 -1.43
N VAL A 192 9.42 3.83 -0.18
CA VAL A 192 10.41 2.88 0.35
C VAL A 192 10.16 1.45 -0.11
N THR A 193 8.91 1.09 -0.46
CA THR A 193 8.55 -0.27 -0.81
C THR A 193 8.56 -0.52 -2.33
N MET A 194 8.34 0.52 -3.17
CA MET A 194 8.16 0.35 -4.62
C MET A 194 9.34 -0.31 -5.33
N ARG A 195 10.57 -0.09 -4.86
CA ARG A 195 11.77 -0.70 -5.47
C ARG A 195 11.84 -2.21 -5.29
N VAL A 196 11.34 -2.69 -4.15
CA VAL A 196 11.45 -4.10 -3.76
C VAL A 196 10.26 -4.90 -4.25
N ILE A 197 9.05 -4.42 -3.94
CA ILE A 197 7.82 -5.19 -4.21
C ILE A 197 7.05 -4.70 -5.44
N GLY A 198 7.45 -3.56 -6.01
CA GLY A 198 6.80 -3.00 -7.20
C GLY A 198 5.48 -2.29 -6.91
N THR A 199 5.08 -1.41 -7.84
CA THR A 199 3.87 -0.57 -7.67
C THR A 199 2.58 -1.36 -7.76
N LEU A 200 2.54 -2.42 -8.57
CA LEU A 200 1.37 -3.29 -8.72
C LEU A 200 1.03 -4.01 -7.41
N LEU A 201 2.05 -4.59 -6.76
CA LEU A 201 1.86 -5.30 -5.51
C LEU A 201 1.46 -4.35 -4.37
N ILE A 202 2.05 -3.14 -4.30
CA ILE A 202 1.66 -2.14 -3.29
C ILE A 202 0.18 -1.81 -3.39
N SER A 203 -0.33 -1.60 -4.61
CA SER A 203 -1.74 -1.28 -4.84
C SER A 203 -2.68 -2.39 -4.35
N ALA A 204 -2.31 -3.64 -4.57
CA ALA A 204 -3.05 -4.80 -4.09
C ALA A 204 -3.00 -4.92 -2.56
N LEU A 205 -1.81 -4.81 -1.97
CA LEU A 205 -1.60 -4.91 -0.52
C LEU A 205 -2.28 -3.80 0.30
N LEU A 206 -2.46 -2.62 -0.29
CA LEU A 206 -3.21 -1.53 0.36
C LEU A 206 -4.72 -1.77 0.38
N VAL A 207 -5.25 -2.62 -0.48
CA VAL A 207 -6.70 -2.79 -0.60
C VAL A 207 -7.15 -4.18 -0.14
N ILE A 208 -6.54 -5.25 -0.67
CA ILE A 208 -7.06 -6.61 -0.51
C ILE A 208 -7.04 -7.09 0.96
N PRO A 209 -5.92 -6.98 1.71
CA PRO A 209 -5.88 -7.39 3.11
C PRO A 209 -6.87 -6.63 3.98
N ALA A 210 -7.01 -5.31 3.74
CA ALA A 210 -7.93 -4.47 4.50
C ALA A 210 -9.39 -4.76 4.17
N ALA A 211 -9.71 -5.00 2.90
CA ALA A 211 -11.04 -5.42 2.47
C ALA A 211 -11.42 -6.78 3.06
N ALA A 212 -10.51 -7.75 3.01
CA ALA A 212 -10.72 -9.06 3.64
C ALA A 212 -10.93 -8.92 5.16
N ALA A 213 -10.09 -8.14 5.85
CA ALA A 213 -10.25 -7.87 7.28
C ALA A 213 -11.61 -7.22 7.59
N ARG A 214 -12.05 -6.26 6.78
CA ARG A 214 -13.33 -5.56 6.94
C ARG A 214 -14.52 -6.49 6.88
N MET A 215 -14.44 -7.57 6.11
CA MET A 215 -15.51 -8.58 6.03
C MET A 215 -15.57 -9.48 7.27
N THR A 216 -14.49 -9.58 8.04
CA THR A 216 -14.43 -10.42 9.24
C THR A 216 -14.87 -9.68 10.50
N THR A 217 -14.71 -8.34 10.56
CA THR A 217 -15.00 -7.56 11.75
C THR A 217 -15.47 -6.14 11.45
N ASN A 218 -16.34 -5.61 12.31
CA ASN A 218 -16.77 -4.21 12.32
C ASN A 218 -15.96 -3.34 13.33
N SER A 219 -15.09 -3.95 14.13
CA SER A 219 -14.30 -3.24 15.12
C SER A 219 -13.05 -2.62 14.48
N PHE A 220 -12.91 -1.29 14.56
CA PHE A 220 -11.76 -0.57 14.05
C PHE A 220 -10.43 -1.06 14.66
N SER A 221 -10.41 -1.27 15.98
CA SER A 221 -9.22 -1.78 16.66
C SER A 221 -8.81 -3.18 16.14
N LYS A 222 -9.78 -4.08 15.90
CA LYS A 222 -9.48 -5.40 15.32
C LYS A 222 -8.98 -5.30 13.88
N LEU A 223 -9.51 -4.37 13.09
CA LEU A 223 -9.03 -4.12 11.71
C LEU A 223 -7.55 -3.77 11.68
N LEU A 224 -7.09 -2.94 12.61
CA LEU A 224 -5.67 -2.52 12.71
C LEU A 224 -4.71 -3.67 13.05
N TRP A 225 -5.20 -4.82 13.48
CA TRP A 225 -4.40 -6.03 13.72
C TRP A 225 -4.58 -7.08 12.63
N ILE A 226 -5.83 -7.31 12.21
CA ILE A 226 -6.15 -8.37 11.24
C ILE A 226 -5.59 -8.05 9.86
N SER A 227 -5.75 -6.81 9.39
CA SER A 227 -5.29 -6.42 8.05
C SER A 227 -3.76 -6.50 7.89
N PRO A 228 -2.94 -5.94 8.80
CA PRO A 228 -1.49 -6.12 8.75
C PRO A 228 -1.06 -7.59 8.83
N LEU A 229 -1.75 -8.40 9.64
CA LEU A 229 -1.45 -9.82 9.75
C LEU A 229 -1.72 -10.56 8.44
N ILE A 230 -2.85 -10.29 7.78
CA ILE A 230 -3.14 -10.86 6.46
C ILE A 230 -2.03 -10.47 5.48
N GLY A 231 -1.71 -9.17 5.34
CA GLY A 231 -0.70 -8.69 4.41
C GLY A 231 0.71 -9.26 4.69
N ALA A 232 1.10 -9.39 5.97
CA ALA A 232 2.37 -10.02 6.34
C ALA A 232 2.43 -11.50 5.98
N VAL A 233 1.37 -12.25 6.30
CA VAL A 233 1.28 -13.70 6.07
C VAL A 233 1.24 -14.02 4.59
N THR A 234 0.45 -13.28 3.81
CA THR A 234 0.35 -13.50 2.36
C THR A 234 1.66 -13.14 1.66
N CYS A 235 2.35 -12.08 2.07
CA CYS A 235 3.69 -11.77 1.57
C CYS A 235 4.70 -12.86 1.92
N PHE A 236 4.71 -13.34 3.16
CA PHE A 236 5.63 -14.39 3.59
C PHE A 236 5.39 -15.70 2.83
N ILE A 237 4.16 -16.16 2.77
CA ILE A 237 3.80 -17.40 2.06
C ILE A 237 4.00 -17.23 0.55
N GLY A 238 3.55 -16.11 -0.02
CA GLY A 238 3.66 -15.84 -1.45
C GLY A 238 5.10 -15.76 -1.94
N MET A 239 6.02 -15.20 -1.14
CA MET A 239 7.45 -15.20 -1.45
C MET A 239 8.02 -16.62 -1.51
N ASN A 240 7.69 -17.49 -0.53
CA ASN A 240 8.12 -18.89 -0.55
C ASN A 240 7.53 -19.63 -1.75
N LEU A 241 6.24 -19.46 -2.00
CA LEU A 241 5.56 -20.11 -3.12
C LEU A 241 6.12 -19.65 -4.48
N SER A 242 6.42 -18.38 -4.63
CA SER A 242 7.04 -17.80 -5.83
C SER A 242 8.38 -18.47 -6.16
N TYR A 243 9.22 -18.71 -5.16
CA TYR A 243 10.51 -19.38 -5.35
C TYR A 243 10.34 -20.81 -5.86
N HIS A 244 9.45 -21.58 -5.23
CA HIS A 244 9.24 -22.97 -5.60
C HIS A 244 8.47 -23.17 -6.90
N LEU A 245 7.66 -22.19 -7.31
CA LEU A 245 6.93 -22.22 -8.59
C LEU A 245 7.68 -21.54 -9.74
N ASP A 246 8.87 -20.99 -9.46
CA ASP A 246 9.66 -20.22 -10.43
C ASP A 246 8.82 -19.10 -11.11
N THR A 247 8.07 -18.36 -10.31
CA THR A 247 7.15 -17.33 -10.76
C THR A 247 7.50 -15.96 -10.19
N SER A 248 6.90 -14.90 -10.72
CA SER A 248 7.05 -13.54 -10.18
C SER A 248 6.51 -13.45 -8.75
N ALA A 249 7.34 -12.99 -7.80
CA ALA A 249 6.94 -12.80 -6.41
C ALA A 249 5.72 -11.90 -6.26
N SER A 250 5.69 -10.79 -6.99
CA SER A 250 4.56 -9.85 -6.95
C SER A 250 3.26 -10.50 -7.44
N ALA A 251 3.30 -11.24 -8.54
CA ALA A 251 2.12 -11.91 -9.07
C ALA A 251 1.59 -13.00 -8.12
N THR A 252 2.49 -13.81 -7.55
CA THR A 252 2.13 -14.88 -6.62
C THR A 252 1.49 -14.34 -5.35
N ILE A 253 2.05 -13.27 -4.79
CA ILE A 253 1.48 -12.62 -3.59
C ILE A 253 0.09 -12.05 -3.90
N ILE A 254 -0.09 -11.35 -5.03
CA ILE A 254 -1.40 -10.79 -5.43
C ILE A 254 -2.44 -11.90 -5.61
N LEU A 255 -2.08 -13.01 -6.25
CA LEU A 255 -2.99 -14.16 -6.42
C LEU A 255 -3.36 -14.79 -5.09
N LEU A 256 -2.39 -14.91 -4.16
CA LEU A 256 -2.64 -15.43 -2.82
C LEU A 256 -3.57 -14.48 -2.03
N ASP A 257 -3.34 -13.17 -2.09
CA ASP A 257 -4.21 -12.17 -1.48
C ASP A 257 -5.63 -12.24 -2.04
N ALA A 258 -5.77 -12.37 -3.37
CA ALA A 258 -7.07 -12.53 -4.01
C ALA A 258 -7.76 -13.83 -3.56
N LEU A 259 -7.03 -14.92 -3.44
CA LEU A 259 -7.55 -16.19 -2.91
C LEU A 259 -8.06 -16.02 -1.48
N VAL A 260 -7.27 -15.40 -0.60
CA VAL A 260 -7.67 -15.12 0.79
C VAL A 260 -8.94 -14.27 0.82
N PHE A 261 -9.02 -13.24 -0.03
CA PHE A 261 -10.22 -12.41 -0.14
C PHE A 261 -11.44 -13.24 -0.57
N ILE A 262 -11.34 -14.08 -1.60
CA ILE A 262 -12.43 -14.94 -2.08
C ILE A 262 -12.89 -15.90 -0.97
N VAL A 263 -11.95 -16.52 -0.26
CA VAL A 263 -12.30 -17.43 0.86
C VAL A 263 -13.05 -16.68 1.96
N VAL A 264 -12.55 -15.51 2.36
CA VAL A 264 -13.21 -14.68 3.39
C VAL A 264 -14.58 -14.23 2.89
N TYR A 265 -14.71 -13.81 1.64
CA TYR A 265 -15.97 -13.38 1.02
C TYR A 265 -17.02 -14.48 1.06
N THR A 266 -16.67 -15.69 0.66
CA THR A 266 -17.59 -16.83 0.64
C THR A 266 -18.01 -17.25 2.05
N VAL A 267 -17.06 -17.29 3.00
CA VAL A 267 -17.35 -17.65 4.40
C VAL A 267 -18.20 -16.58 5.09
N ALA A 268 -17.88 -15.30 4.91
CA ALA A 268 -18.65 -14.20 5.50
C ALA A 268 -20.05 -14.10 4.88
N GLY A 269 -20.18 -14.32 3.58
CA GLY A 269 -21.48 -14.34 2.87
C GLY A 269 -22.40 -15.44 3.36
N THR A 270 -21.89 -16.66 3.54
CA THR A 270 -22.66 -17.78 4.09
C THR A 270 -23.08 -17.54 5.53
N ARG A 271 -22.21 -16.98 6.37
CA ARG A 271 -22.53 -16.65 7.77
C ARG A 271 -23.64 -15.61 7.90
N ASN A 272 -23.66 -14.59 7.04
CA ASN A 272 -24.70 -13.58 7.03
C ASN A 272 -26.04 -14.15 6.56
N ARG A 273 -26.05 -15.02 5.55
CA ARG A 273 -27.27 -15.72 5.09
C ARG A 273 -27.86 -16.61 6.18
N MET A 274 -27.03 -17.36 6.91
CA MET A 274 -27.49 -18.20 8.03
C MET A 274 -28.07 -17.36 9.18
N LYS A 275 -27.49 -16.21 9.51
CA LYS A 275 -28.05 -15.29 10.52
C LYS A 275 -29.41 -14.72 10.09
N MET A 276 -29.55 -14.32 8.82
CA MET A 276 -30.82 -13.82 8.31
C MET A 276 -31.91 -14.93 8.30
N ALA A 277 -31.56 -16.16 7.93
CA ALA A 277 -32.47 -17.29 7.98
C ALA A 277 -32.93 -17.63 9.42
N SER A 278 -32.05 -17.51 10.41
CA SER A 278 -32.39 -17.72 11.82
C SER A 278 -33.28 -16.63 12.44
N LEU A 279 -33.25 -15.41 11.88
CA LEU A 279 -34.11 -14.29 12.32
C LEU A 279 -35.47 -14.26 11.62
N GLY A 280 -35.62 -14.95 10.48
CA GLY A 280 -36.90 -15.05 9.73
C GLY A 280 -37.85 -16.13 10.23
N HIS A 281 -37.53 -16.83 11.32
CA HIS A 281 -38.34 -17.84 11.98
C HIS A 281 -38.91 -17.37 13.34
N VAL A 282 -38.94 -16.07 13.60
CA VAL A 282 -39.64 -15.43 14.73
C VAL A 282 -40.80 -14.53 14.16
#